data_3d80ccd843a947f78754461522d3a120
#
_entry.id   3d80ccd843a947f78754461522d3a120
#
_cell.length_a   1.000
_cell.length_b   1.000
_cell.length_c   1.000
_cell.angle_alpha   90.00
_cell.angle_beta   90.00
_cell.angle_gamma   90.00
#
_symmetry.space_group_name_H-M   'P 1'
#
loop_
_entity.id
_entity.type
_entity.pdbx_description
1 polymer ?
#
loop_
_entity_poly.entity_id
_entity_poly.type
_entity_poly.pdbx_seq_one_letter_code
_entity_poly.pdbx_strand_id
1 'polypeptide(L)' 'MAIYALGIDIGGTFTDIVAYDTSSGRQFSRKILTTYDDPARAVIDGINTLVEAGELQLDVTSRVVHATT' A
#
# COMPACT_ATOMS: atom_id res chain seq x y z
N MET A 1 -13.55 -3.63 12.86
CA MET A 1 -12.78 -2.55 12.21
C MET A 1 -11.36 -3.04 11.91
N ALA A 2 -10.92 -2.89 10.68
CA ALA A 2 -9.55 -3.19 10.31
C ALA A 2 -8.73 -1.90 10.28
N ILE A 3 -7.53 -1.93 10.85
CA ILE A 3 -6.61 -0.80 10.83
C ILE A 3 -5.35 -1.23 10.09
N TYR A 4 -5.04 -0.53 9.02
CA TYR A 4 -3.86 -0.81 8.22
C TYR A 4 -2.84 0.32 8.35
N ALA A 5 -1.58 -0.04 8.48
CA ALA A 5 -0.46 0.90 8.36
C ALA A 5 0.16 0.69 7.00
N LEU A 6 0.30 1.77 6.23
CA LEU A 6 0.93 1.71 4.91
C LEU A 6 2.27 2.43 4.96
N GLY A 7 3.32 1.74 4.52
CA GLY A 7 4.63 2.33 4.29
C GLY A 7 4.85 2.46 2.80
N ILE A 8 5.28 3.63 2.35
CA ILE A 8 5.51 3.90 0.93
C ILE A 8 6.91 4.48 0.78
N ASP A 9 7.71 3.84 -0.06
CA ASP A 9 9.07 4.29 -0.38
C ASP A 9 9.18 4.44 -1.89
N ILE A 10 9.26 5.68 -2.35
CA ILE A 10 9.36 6.00 -3.78
C ILE A 10 10.81 6.14 -4.16
N GLY A 11 11.33 5.12 -4.87
CA GLY A 11 12.68 5.14 -5.39
C GLY A 11 12.73 5.56 -6.85
N GLY A 12 13.94 5.65 -7.39
CA GLY A 12 14.15 6.06 -8.77
C GLY A 12 13.63 5.06 -9.81
N THR A 13 13.60 3.77 -9.48
CA THR A 13 13.14 2.72 -10.39
C THR A 13 11.86 2.07 -9.89
N PHE A 14 11.80 1.76 -8.59
CA PHE A 14 10.67 1.06 -8.00
C PHE A 14 10.08 1.85 -6.84
N THR A 15 8.76 1.72 -6.71
CA THR A 15 8.03 2.21 -5.54
C THR A 15 7.62 0.99 -4.72
N ASP A 16 8.03 0.96 -3.47
CA ASP A 16 7.69 -0.13 -2.55
C ASP A 16 6.50 0.29 -1.68
N ILE A 17 5.50 -0.58 -1.61
CA ILE A 17 4.32 -0.38 -0.79
C ILE A 17 4.20 -1.55 0.17
N VAL A 18 4.14 -1.25 1.46
CA VAL A 18 3.97 -2.26 2.50
C VAL A 18 2.67 -1.96 3.24
N ALA A 19 1.81 -2.96 3.33
CA ALA A 19 0.57 -2.88 4.09
C ALA A 19 0.68 -3.79 5.31
N TYR A 20 0.43 -3.25 6.48
CA TYR A 20 0.47 -4.01 7.72
C TYR A 20 -0.92 -3.96 8.36
N ASP A 21 -1.51 -5.15 8.55
CA ASP A 21 -2.80 -5.27 9.25
C ASP A 21 -2.50 -5.36 10.75
N THR A 22 -2.79 -4.29 11.48
CA THR A 22 -2.47 -4.20 12.90
C THR A 22 -3.30 -5.15 13.75
N SER A 23 -4.46 -5.60 13.25
CA SER A 23 -5.32 -6.50 14.03
C SER A 23 -4.86 -7.95 13.94
N SER A 24 -4.32 -8.37 12.80
CA SER A 24 -3.87 -9.76 12.60
C SER A 24 -2.36 -9.91 12.69
N GLY A 25 -1.60 -8.82 12.56
CA GLY A 25 -0.16 -8.85 12.49
C GLY A 25 0.39 -9.25 11.13
N ARG A 26 -0.46 -9.38 10.12
CA ARG A 26 -0.04 -9.79 8.77
C ARG A 26 0.52 -8.60 8.01
N GLN A 27 1.53 -8.88 7.21
CA GLN A 27 2.20 -7.86 6.41
C GLN A 27 2.24 -8.30 4.94
N PHE A 28 1.92 -7.39 4.06
CA PHE A 28 1.94 -7.61 2.62
C PHE A 28 2.72 -6.49 1.94
N SER A 29 3.38 -6.81 0.84
CA SER A 29 4.17 -5.81 0.12
C SER A 29 4.03 -5.97 -1.38
N ARG A 30 4.23 -4.86 -2.09
CA ARG A 30 4.28 -4.83 -3.55
C ARG A 30 5.38 -3.88 -3.99
N LYS A 31 6.03 -4.25 -5.07
CA LYS A 31 7.05 -3.43 -5.71
C LYS A 31 6.55 -3.07 -7.10
N ILE A 32 6.36 -1.79 -7.35
CA ILE A 32 5.80 -1.27 -8.60
C ILE A 32 6.83 -0.37 -9.26
N LEU A 33 6.94 -0.42 -10.59
CA LEU A 33 7.79 0.51 -11.31
C LEU A 33 7.34 1.94 -11.08
N THR A 34 8.27 2.81 -10.72
CA THR A 34 7.98 4.21 -10.47
C THR A 34 7.57 4.88 -11.78
N THR A 35 6.45 5.63 -11.75
CA THR A 35 6.00 6.43 -12.88
C THR A 35 6.49 7.85 -12.69
N TYR A 36 7.44 8.29 -13.54
CA TYR A 36 8.11 9.57 -13.36
C TYR A 36 7.19 10.76 -13.61
N ASP A 37 6.26 10.61 -14.55
CA ASP A 37 5.30 11.67 -14.88
C ASP A 37 4.23 11.83 -13.79
N ASP A 38 3.94 10.76 -13.05
CA ASP A 38 2.92 10.78 -12.01
C ASP A 38 3.25 9.71 -10.96
N PRO A 39 4.12 10.03 -9.98
CA PRO A 39 4.49 9.05 -8.96
C PRO A 39 3.30 8.52 -8.14
N ALA A 40 2.24 9.31 -8.02
CA ALA A 40 1.04 8.89 -7.29
C ALA A 40 0.36 7.70 -7.97
N ARG A 41 0.50 7.56 -9.29
CA ARG A 41 -0.09 6.44 -10.03
C ARG A 41 0.49 5.11 -9.56
N ALA A 42 1.81 5.02 -9.35
CA ALA A 42 2.43 3.80 -8.88
C ALA A 42 1.91 3.41 -7.49
N VAL A 43 1.69 4.40 -6.63
CA VAL A 43 1.13 4.17 -5.29
C VAL A 43 -0.29 3.62 -5.40
N ILE A 44 -1.13 4.25 -6.23
CA ILE A 44 -2.51 3.82 -6.43
C ILE A 44 -2.56 2.41 -7.03
N ASP A 45 -1.73 2.14 -8.03
CA ASP A 45 -1.69 0.82 -8.66
C ASP A 45 -1.27 -0.26 -7.67
N GLY A 46 -0.29 0.04 -6.82
CA GLY A 46 0.15 -0.90 -5.80
C GLY A 46 -0.93 -1.20 -4.78
N ILE A 47 -1.64 -0.18 -4.31
CA ILE A 47 -2.74 -0.35 -3.38
C ILE A 47 -3.86 -1.18 -4.02
N ASN A 48 -4.21 -0.88 -5.26
CA ASN A 48 -5.24 -1.63 -5.99
C ASN A 48 -4.85 -3.09 -6.16
N THR A 49 -3.57 -3.38 -6.41
CA THR A 49 -3.08 -4.74 -6.53
C THR A 49 -3.27 -5.50 -5.21
N LEU A 50 -3.00 -4.87 -4.08
CA LEU A 50 -3.20 -5.48 -2.77
C LEU A 50 -4.68 -5.73 -2.50
N VAL A 51 -5.55 -4.79 -2.87
CA VAL A 51 -6.99 -4.94 -2.70
C VAL A 51 -7.53 -6.08 -3.57
N GLU A 52 -7.10 -6.15 -4.82
CA GLU A 52 -7.54 -7.20 -5.75
C GLU A 52 -7.09 -8.58 -5.31
N ALA A 53 -5.93 -8.68 -4.67
CA ALA A 53 -5.42 -9.94 -4.14
C ALA A 53 -6.11 -10.35 -2.84
N GLY A 54 -6.97 -9.50 -2.27
CA GLY A 54 -7.64 -9.77 -1.01
C GLY A 54 -6.73 -9.59 0.21
N GLU A 55 -5.55 -9.03 0.01
CA GLU A 55 -4.58 -8.82 1.09
C GLU A 55 -4.84 -7.53 1.86
N LEU A 56 -5.47 -6.56 1.20
CA LEU A 56 -5.87 -5.30 1.81
C LEU A 56 -7.36 -5.11 1.56
N GLN A 57 -8.14 -5.04 2.64
CA GLN A 57 -9.59 -4.88 2.56
C GLN A 57 -9.97 -3.49 3.06
N LEU A 58 -10.39 -2.64 2.13
CA LEU A 58 -10.82 -1.28 2.44
C LEU A 58 -12.33 -1.20 2.34
N ASP A 59 -13.00 -1.08 3.48
CA ASP A 59 -14.45 -0.88 3.55
C ASP A 59 -14.73 0.31 4.48
N VAL A 60 -15.99 0.55 4.76
CA VAL A 60 -16.39 1.72 5.57
C VAL A 60 -15.88 1.64 7.01
N THR A 61 -15.46 0.46 7.48
CA THR A 61 -14.94 0.29 8.83
C THR A 61 -13.42 0.24 8.86
N SER A 62 -12.77 0.28 7.71
CA SER A 62 -11.31 0.24 7.64
C SER A 62 -10.72 1.61 7.90
N ARG A 63 -9.55 1.62 8.53
CA ARG A 63 -8.77 2.82 8.77
C ARG A 63 -7.36 2.61 8.24
N VAL A 64 -6.88 3.59 7.50
CA VAL A 64 -5.52 3.56 6.94
C VAL A 64 -4.69 4.66 7.58
N VAL A 65 -3.57 4.26 8.18
CA VAL A 65 -2.56 5.19 8.68
C VAL A 65 -1.33 4.97 7.81
N HIS A 66 -0.80 6.02 7.21
CA HIS A 66 0.33 5.85 6.31
C HIS A 66 1.53 6.66 6.78
N ALA A 67 2.71 6.14 6.45
CA ALA A 67 3.98 6.83 6.66
C ALA A 67 4.80 6.68 5.38
N THR A 68 5.53 7.73 5.03
CA THR A 68 6.39 7.72 3.85
C THR A 68 7.84 7.96 4.27
N THR A 69 8.75 7.41 3.51
CA THR A 69 10.18 7.64 3.70
C THR A 69 10.79 8.23 2.45
#